data_8f394ae40d1b12cc5ea34f7bb5eede8d
#
_entry.id   8f394ae40d1b12cc5ea34f7bb5eede8d
#
_cell.length_a   1.000
_cell.length_b   1.000
_cell.length_c   1.000
_cell.angle_alpha   90.00
_cell.angle_beta   90.00
_cell.angle_gamma   90.00
#
_symmetry.space_group_name_H-M   'P 1'
#
loop_
_entity.id
_entity.type
_entity.pdbx_description
1 polymer ?
#
loop_
_entity_poly.entity_id
_entity_poly.type
_entity_poly.pdbx_seq_one_letter_code
_entity_poly.pdbx_strand_id
1 'polypeptide(L)'
;INLVPKLVVPLMALILLVVVGSTVLRLNRSINDTEEASIETALDDGQIQPLFQPLIDLTSGRVLGAEVLMRWQKRDGTIARPGDFIHRVEQANLTRELTVSLLNSAIHELGETYREMPSMTLSINLFPNDIKDDRIVQMVDETMNDRSLRAEQIIFEVTERRGLEDIDAVQGVLAG
;
A
#
# COMPACT_ATOMS: atom_id res chain seq x y z
N ILE A 1 44.35 -32.05 36.20
CA ILE A 1 43.96 -31.30 34.99
C ILE A 1 42.57 -30.70 35.27
N ASN A 2 42.51 -29.35 35.53
CA ASN A 2 41.23 -28.68 35.85
C ASN A 2 40.36 -28.62 34.58
N LEU A 3 39.36 -29.48 34.50
CA LEU A 3 38.34 -29.52 33.42
C LEU A 3 37.29 -28.40 33.57
N VAL A 4 37.10 -27.87 34.80
CA VAL A 4 36.06 -26.89 35.11
C VAL A 4 36.08 -25.62 34.24
N PRO A 5 37.24 -24.92 34.06
CA PRO A 5 37.24 -23.73 33.21
C PRO A 5 37.04 -24.02 31.71
N LYS A 6 37.36 -25.22 31.24
CA LYS A 6 37.23 -25.60 29.82
C LYS A 6 35.75 -25.80 29.41
N LEU A 7 34.88 -26.16 30.33
CA LEU A 7 33.45 -26.33 30.10
C LEU A 7 32.64 -25.07 30.45
N VAL A 8 33.02 -24.34 31.50
CA VAL A 8 32.30 -23.18 31.99
C VAL A 8 32.34 -22.00 31.00
N VAL A 9 33.51 -21.73 30.41
CA VAL A 9 33.69 -20.63 29.46
C VAL A 9 32.79 -20.79 28.19
N PRO A 10 32.78 -21.95 27.49
CA PRO A 10 31.93 -22.11 26.33
C PRO A 10 30.43 -22.15 26.69
N LEU A 11 30.06 -22.67 27.86
CA LEU A 11 28.69 -22.65 28.33
C LEU A 11 28.19 -21.23 28.61
N MET A 12 29.00 -20.40 29.25
CA MET A 12 28.70 -18.98 29.46
C MET A 12 28.60 -18.22 28.15
N ALA A 13 29.48 -18.47 27.20
CA ALA A 13 29.44 -17.88 25.87
C ALA A 13 28.14 -18.27 25.12
N LEU A 14 27.72 -19.53 25.20
CA LEU A 14 26.48 -20.00 24.61
C LEU A 14 25.24 -19.32 25.25
N ILE A 15 25.20 -19.24 26.59
CA ILE A 15 24.12 -18.54 27.31
C ILE A 15 24.07 -17.07 26.90
N LEU A 16 25.21 -16.39 26.83
CA LEU A 16 25.27 -14.99 26.41
C LEU A 16 24.74 -14.83 24.98
N LEU A 17 25.13 -15.70 24.06
CA LEU A 17 24.68 -15.67 22.67
C LEU A 17 23.16 -15.87 22.56
N VAL A 18 22.59 -16.80 23.34
CA VAL A 18 21.14 -17.01 23.38
C VAL A 18 20.39 -15.79 23.97
N VAL A 19 20.92 -15.22 25.04
CA VAL A 19 20.32 -14.02 25.67
C VAL A 19 20.37 -12.82 24.71
N VAL A 20 21.52 -12.55 24.11
CA VAL A 20 21.65 -11.47 23.13
C VAL A 20 20.75 -11.70 21.93
N GLY A 21 20.76 -12.89 21.35
CA GLY A 21 19.91 -13.26 20.23
C GLY A 21 18.42 -13.09 20.54
N SER A 22 17.96 -13.57 21.71
CA SER A 22 16.57 -13.42 22.14
C SER A 22 16.19 -11.96 22.38
N THR A 23 17.10 -11.15 22.90
CA THR A 23 16.87 -9.71 23.12
C THR A 23 16.74 -8.97 21.79
N VAL A 24 17.62 -9.23 20.84
CA VAL A 24 17.57 -8.64 19.51
C VAL A 24 16.26 -9.01 18.79
N LEU A 25 15.85 -10.29 18.86
CA LEU A 25 14.59 -10.75 18.27
C LEU A 25 13.36 -10.07 18.92
N ARG A 26 13.37 -9.85 20.25
CA ARG A 26 12.28 -9.15 20.95
C ARG A 26 12.23 -7.67 20.55
N LEU A 27 13.39 -7.01 20.47
CA LEU A 27 13.46 -5.62 20.04
C LEU A 27 12.95 -5.43 18.61
N ASN A 28 13.37 -6.30 17.67
CA ASN A 28 12.87 -6.25 16.30
C ASN A 28 11.34 -6.45 16.22
N ARG A 29 10.78 -7.41 16.98
CA ARG A 29 9.32 -7.58 17.02
C ARG A 29 8.63 -6.34 17.55
N SER A 30 9.10 -5.78 18.68
CA SER A 30 8.50 -4.57 19.25
C SER A 30 8.55 -3.36 18.31
N ILE A 31 9.62 -3.22 17.53
CA ILE A 31 9.73 -2.14 16.51
C ILE A 31 8.71 -2.38 15.40
N ASN A 32 8.60 -3.60 14.86
CA ASN A 32 7.67 -3.94 13.80
C ASN A 32 6.21 -3.74 14.26
N ASP A 33 5.84 -4.24 15.43
CA ASP A 33 4.47 -4.06 16.00
C ASP A 33 4.11 -2.57 16.15
N THR A 34 5.09 -1.73 16.53
CA THR A 34 4.89 -0.28 16.63
C THR A 34 4.75 0.38 15.26
N GLU A 35 5.47 -0.10 14.26
CA GLU A 35 5.41 0.42 12.89
C GLU A 35 4.11 0.02 12.18
N GLU A 36 3.61 -1.22 12.38
CA GLU A 36 2.31 -1.68 11.86
C GLU A 36 1.16 -0.86 12.46
N ALA A 37 1.12 -0.72 13.77
CA ALA A 37 0.14 0.13 14.45
C ALA A 37 0.20 1.59 13.98
N SER A 38 1.38 2.08 13.56
CA SER A 38 1.55 3.42 12.97
C SER A 38 0.92 3.53 11.58
N ILE A 39 0.95 2.46 10.76
CA ILE A 39 0.33 2.44 9.43
C ILE A 39 -1.20 2.37 9.52
N GLU A 40 -1.75 1.49 10.36
CA GLU A 40 -3.19 1.44 10.62
C GLU A 40 -3.73 2.81 11.06
N THR A 41 -3.08 3.40 12.07
CA THR A 41 -3.44 4.74 12.55
C THR A 41 -3.33 5.80 11.45
N ALA A 42 -2.32 5.71 10.58
CA ALA A 42 -2.14 6.66 9.49
C ALA A 42 -3.25 6.56 8.43
N LEU A 43 -3.76 5.35 8.17
CA LEU A 43 -4.91 5.14 7.28
C LEU A 43 -6.19 5.68 7.92
N ASP A 44 -6.47 5.31 9.17
CA ASP A 44 -7.68 5.72 9.90
C ASP A 44 -7.74 7.24 10.08
N ASP A 45 -6.61 7.88 10.35
CA ASP A 45 -6.49 9.33 10.49
C ASP A 45 -6.45 10.08 9.15
N GLY A 46 -6.49 9.38 7.99
CA GLY A 46 -6.40 10.00 6.66
C GLY A 46 -5.06 10.70 6.40
N GLN A 47 -3.98 10.25 7.03
CA GLN A 47 -2.64 10.82 6.82
C GLN A 47 -2.02 10.37 5.48
N ILE A 48 -2.50 9.28 4.88
CA ILE A 48 -2.09 8.84 3.56
C ILE A 48 -3.07 9.39 2.55
N GLN A 49 -2.60 10.35 1.75
CA GLN A 49 -3.43 11.16 0.86
C GLN A 49 -3.04 10.97 -0.60
N PRO A 50 -3.97 11.17 -1.56
CA PRO A 50 -3.65 11.21 -2.97
C PRO A 50 -2.88 12.48 -3.34
N LEU A 51 -1.96 12.35 -4.27
CA LEU A 51 -1.38 13.43 -5.05
C LEU A 51 -1.65 13.12 -6.53
N PHE A 52 -2.13 14.08 -7.27
CA PHE A 52 -2.54 13.86 -8.66
C PHE A 52 -1.45 14.28 -9.63
N GLN A 53 -1.00 13.34 -10.46
CA GLN A 53 -0.09 13.64 -11.57
C GLN A 53 -0.88 13.70 -12.87
N PRO A 54 -0.95 14.87 -13.55
CA PRO A 54 -1.74 14.98 -14.76
C PRO A 54 -1.17 14.15 -15.91
N LEU A 55 -2.05 13.47 -16.63
CA LEU A 55 -1.76 12.79 -17.89
C LEU A 55 -2.08 13.75 -19.03
N ILE A 56 -1.09 14.07 -19.86
CA ILE A 56 -1.20 15.08 -20.90
C ILE A 56 -0.93 14.45 -22.28
N ASP A 57 -1.82 14.67 -23.22
CA ASP A 57 -1.58 14.37 -24.64
C ASP A 57 -0.51 15.30 -25.20
N LEU A 58 0.62 14.75 -25.56
CA LEU A 58 1.76 15.51 -26.05
C LEU A 58 1.51 16.19 -27.41
N THR A 59 0.54 15.73 -28.17
CA THR A 59 0.20 16.29 -29.50
C THR A 59 -0.69 17.52 -29.37
N SER A 60 -1.70 17.45 -28.50
CA SER A 60 -2.69 18.52 -28.36
C SER A 60 -2.49 19.40 -27.13
N GLY A 61 -1.64 18.97 -26.16
CA GLY A 61 -1.46 19.62 -24.86
C GLY A 61 -2.67 19.47 -23.93
N ARG A 62 -3.66 18.63 -24.26
CA ARG A 62 -4.88 18.45 -23.47
C ARG A 62 -4.62 17.49 -22.32
N VAL A 63 -5.24 17.78 -21.16
CA VAL A 63 -5.27 16.86 -20.03
C VAL A 63 -6.25 15.73 -20.36
N LEU A 64 -5.75 14.49 -20.27
CA LEU A 64 -6.52 13.26 -20.50
C LEU A 64 -7.05 12.66 -19.19
N GLY A 65 -6.42 13.00 -18.07
CA GLY A 65 -6.75 12.45 -16.77
C GLY A 65 -5.65 12.72 -15.75
N ALA A 66 -5.62 11.92 -14.71
CA ALA A 66 -4.59 11.99 -13.69
C ALA A 66 -4.25 10.60 -13.14
N GLU A 67 -2.99 10.40 -12.74
CA GLU A 67 -2.56 9.27 -11.94
C GLU A 67 -2.61 9.63 -10.45
N VAL A 68 -3.17 8.72 -9.64
CA VAL A 68 -3.21 8.86 -8.19
C VAL A 68 -1.92 8.32 -7.59
N LEU A 69 -1.11 9.24 -7.08
CA LEU A 69 0.12 8.93 -6.36
C LEU A 69 -0.11 9.13 -4.86
N MET A 70 0.23 8.13 -4.06
CA MET A 70 0.07 8.25 -2.61
C MET A 70 1.21 9.04 -1.95
N ARG A 71 0.89 9.78 -0.89
CA ARG A 71 1.85 10.46 0.00
C ARG A 71 1.39 10.30 1.45
N TRP A 72 2.29 9.95 2.32
CA TRP A 72 2.03 9.91 3.76
C TRP A 72 2.51 11.21 4.41
N GLN A 73 1.56 12.04 4.81
CA GLN A 73 1.82 13.25 5.58
C GLN A 73 1.84 12.89 7.06
N LYS A 74 3.03 12.77 7.63
CA LYS A 74 3.22 12.43 9.03
C LYS A 74 2.87 13.58 9.97
N ARG A 75 2.57 13.26 11.23
CA ARG A 75 2.21 14.26 12.26
C ARG A 75 3.32 15.28 12.53
N ASP A 76 4.59 14.94 12.29
CA ASP A 76 5.73 15.84 12.42
C ASP A 76 5.90 16.80 11.22
N GLY A 77 5.00 16.73 10.25
CA GLY A 77 5.01 17.53 9.02
C GLY A 77 5.89 16.97 7.90
N THR A 78 6.57 15.85 8.11
CA THR A 78 7.34 15.20 7.04
C THR A 78 6.42 14.46 6.08
N ILE A 79 6.83 14.40 4.79
CA ILE A 79 6.09 13.70 3.74
C ILE A 79 6.93 12.50 3.29
N ALA A 80 6.40 11.30 3.51
CA ALA A 80 7.00 10.06 3.03
C ALA A 80 6.43 9.67 1.65
N ARG A 81 7.30 9.14 0.79
CA ARG A 81 6.95 8.60 -0.53
C ARG A 81 6.60 7.11 -0.41
N PRO A 82 5.89 6.52 -1.37
CA PRO A 82 5.51 5.11 -1.33
C PRO A 82 6.67 4.16 -1.03
N GLY A 83 7.85 4.40 -1.65
CA GLY A 83 9.05 3.60 -1.40
C GLY A 83 9.51 3.52 0.05
N ASP A 84 9.13 4.50 0.87
CA ASP A 84 9.55 4.59 2.27
C ASP A 84 8.62 3.80 3.22
N PHE A 85 7.38 3.48 2.80
CA PHE A 85 6.39 2.88 3.71
C PHE A 85 5.54 1.75 3.13
N ILE A 86 5.50 1.57 1.80
CA ILE A 86 4.60 0.63 1.15
C ILE A 86 4.79 -0.82 1.63
N HIS A 87 6.04 -1.20 1.91
CA HIS A 87 6.37 -2.54 2.43
C HIS A 87 5.70 -2.82 3.79
N ARG A 88 5.47 -1.79 4.61
CA ARG A 88 4.75 -1.92 5.89
C ARG A 88 3.25 -2.13 5.67
N VAL A 89 2.67 -1.45 4.68
CA VAL A 89 1.27 -1.66 4.28
C VAL A 89 1.07 -3.09 3.80
N GLU A 90 2.01 -3.61 2.99
CA GLU A 90 2.01 -5.01 2.53
C GLU A 90 2.14 -6.00 3.70
N GLN A 91 3.02 -5.75 4.66
CA GLN A 91 3.22 -6.59 5.85
C GLN A 91 1.99 -6.62 6.76
N ALA A 92 1.32 -5.48 6.91
CA ALA A 92 0.08 -5.35 7.68
C ALA A 92 -1.15 -5.88 6.94
N ASN A 93 -1.03 -6.31 5.67
CA ASN A 93 -2.13 -6.72 4.78
C ASN A 93 -3.20 -5.63 4.60
N LEU A 94 -2.79 -4.37 4.55
CA LEU A 94 -3.66 -3.19 4.43
C LEU A 94 -3.66 -2.58 3.01
N THR A 95 -3.19 -3.31 2.01
CA THR A 95 -3.08 -2.82 0.63
C THR A 95 -4.43 -2.47 0.04
N ARG A 96 -5.45 -3.28 0.30
CA ARG A 96 -6.82 -3.08 -0.17
C ARG A 96 -7.45 -1.86 0.48
N GLU A 97 -7.36 -1.76 1.80
CA GLU A 97 -7.88 -0.63 2.59
C GLU A 97 -7.22 0.68 2.12
N LEU A 98 -5.92 0.64 1.84
CA LEU A 98 -5.19 1.77 1.28
C LEU A 98 -5.72 2.15 -0.11
N THR A 99 -5.90 1.20 -1.02
CA THR A 99 -6.42 1.45 -2.37
C THR A 99 -7.80 2.09 -2.32
N VAL A 100 -8.71 1.57 -1.49
CA VAL A 100 -10.06 2.09 -1.32
C VAL A 100 -10.05 3.47 -0.68
N SER A 101 -9.22 3.70 0.33
CA SER A 101 -9.06 5.02 0.98
C SER A 101 -8.58 6.08 -0.01
N LEU A 102 -7.58 5.75 -0.84
CA LEU A 102 -7.07 6.65 -1.88
C LEU A 102 -8.12 6.91 -2.96
N LEU A 103 -8.87 5.91 -3.39
CA LEU A 103 -9.95 6.05 -4.36
C LEU A 103 -11.05 6.96 -3.81
N ASN A 104 -11.50 6.74 -2.58
CA ASN A 104 -12.48 7.58 -1.91
C ASN A 104 -12.04 9.04 -1.83
N SER A 105 -10.79 9.28 -1.43
CA SER A 105 -10.23 10.63 -1.34
C SER A 105 -10.10 11.29 -2.71
N ALA A 106 -9.66 10.54 -3.72
CA ALA A 106 -9.54 11.05 -5.09
C ALA A 106 -10.92 11.41 -5.68
N ILE A 107 -11.94 10.60 -5.46
CA ILE A 107 -13.31 10.87 -5.89
C ILE A 107 -13.88 12.08 -5.13
N HIS A 108 -13.57 12.22 -3.84
CA HIS A 108 -14.01 13.38 -3.06
C HIS A 108 -13.42 14.67 -3.61
N GLU A 109 -12.14 14.68 -3.98
CA GLU A 109 -11.45 15.88 -4.47
C GLU A 109 -11.75 16.20 -5.93
N LEU A 110 -11.82 15.19 -6.80
CA LEU A 110 -11.91 15.38 -8.25
C LEU A 110 -13.27 14.98 -8.86
N GLY A 111 -14.18 14.37 -8.08
CA GLY A 111 -15.40 13.78 -8.59
C GLY A 111 -16.30 14.76 -9.37
N GLU A 112 -16.40 16.01 -8.94
CA GLU A 112 -17.16 17.04 -9.66
C GLU A 112 -16.53 17.35 -11.03
N THR A 113 -15.20 17.53 -11.07
CA THR A 113 -14.45 17.75 -12.30
C THR A 113 -14.62 16.61 -13.29
N TYR A 114 -14.54 15.37 -12.81
CA TYR A 114 -14.69 14.17 -13.65
C TYR A 114 -16.12 13.97 -14.15
N ARG A 115 -17.13 14.41 -13.39
CA ARG A 115 -18.52 14.40 -13.83
C ARG A 115 -18.74 15.34 -15.01
N GLU A 116 -18.12 16.52 -14.97
CA GLU A 116 -18.19 17.50 -16.07
C GLU A 116 -17.33 17.10 -17.28
N MET A 117 -16.31 16.30 -17.05
CA MET A 117 -15.35 15.85 -18.09
C MET A 117 -15.37 14.31 -18.25
N PRO A 118 -16.42 13.75 -18.84
CA PRO A 118 -16.62 12.29 -18.91
C PRO A 118 -15.58 11.51 -19.73
N SER A 119 -14.71 12.20 -20.47
CA SER A 119 -13.61 11.58 -21.21
C SER A 119 -12.31 11.51 -20.42
N MET A 120 -12.24 12.12 -19.23
CA MET A 120 -11.05 12.04 -18.37
C MET A 120 -11.00 10.70 -17.64
N THR A 121 -9.78 10.20 -17.46
CA THR A 121 -9.52 8.95 -16.74
C THR A 121 -8.69 9.20 -15.48
N LEU A 122 -8.98 8.45 -14.44
CA LEU A 122 -8.24 8.43 -13.18
C LEU A 122 -7.54 7.09 -13.05
N SER A 123 -6.21 7.05 -13.09
CA SER A 123 -5.48 5.82 -12.87
C SER A 123 -5.03 5.70 -11.40
N ILE A 124 -5.14 4.49 -10.87
CA ILE A 124 -4.74 4.15 -9.50
C ILE A 124 -3.98 2.84 -9.50
N ASN A 125 -2.88 2.81 -8.75
CA ASN A 125 -2.07 1.63 -8.61
C ASN A 125 -2.77 0.56 -7.77
N LEU A 126 -2.86 -0.66 -8.29
CA LEU A 126 -3.41 -1.83 -7.62
C LEU A 126 -2.28 -2.82 -7.27
N PHE A 127 -2.34 -3.35 -6.07
CA PHE A 127 -1.35 -4.31 -5.61
C PHE A 127 -1.62 -5.71 -6.19
N PRO A 128 -0.58 -6.46 -6.61
CA PRO A 128 -0.76 -7.78 -7.24
C PRO A 128 -1.52 -8.79 -6.36
N ASN A 129 -1.42 -8.69 -5.03
CA ASN A 129 -2.15 -9.56 -4.12
C ASN A 129 -3.66 -9.26 -4.07
N ASP A 130 -4.05 -8.02 -4.32
CA ASP A 130 -5.46 -7.60 -4.25
C ASP A 130 -6.23 -7.98 -5.51
N ILE A 131 -5.56 -8.18 -6.65
CA ILE A 131 -6.19 -8.59 -7.91
C ILE A 131 -6.82 -10.00 -7.81
N LYS A 132 -6.30 -10.85 -6.93
CA LYS A 132 -6.77 -12.22 -6.72
C LYS A 132 -7.98 -12.31 -5.77
N ASP A 133 -8.47 -11.17 -5.29
CA ASP A 133 -9.49 -11.09 -4.26
C ASP A 133 -10.71 -10.32 -4.79
N ASP A 134 -11.81 -11.04 -5.05
CA ASP A 134 -13.08 -10.45 -5.53
C ASP A 134 -13.60 -9.32 -4.63
N ARG A 135 -13.15 -9.25 -3.38
CA ARG A 135 -13.54 -8.19 -2.46
C ARG A 135 -13.09 -6.81 -2.92
N ILE A 136 -11.97 -6.70 -3.66
CA ILE A 136 -11.54 -5.39 -4.19
C ILE A 136 -12.57 -4.84 -5.19
N VAL A 137 -13.13 -5.70 -6.03
CA VAL A 137 -14.16 -5.34 -7.02
C VAL A 137 -15.39 -4.81 -6.29
N GLN A 138 -15.88 -5.54 -5.28
CA GLN A 138 -17.04 -5.12 -4.48
C GLN A 138 -16.80 -3.78 -3.78
N MET A 139 -15.64 -3.59 -3.15
CA MET A 139 -15.31 -2.33 -2.46
C MET A 139 -15.19 -1.15 -3.42
N VAL A 140 -14.66 -1.38 -4.63
CA VAL A 140 -14.61 -0.37 -5.68
C VAL A 140 -16.02 -0.03 -6.17
N ASP A 141 -16.85 -1.03 -6.46
CA ASP A 141 -18.24 -0.83 -6.89
C ASP A 141 -19.06 -0.04 -5.83
N GLU A 142 -18.93 -0.39 -4.56
CA GLU A 142 -19.58 0.34 -3.47
C GLU A 142 -19.11 1.81 -3.43
N THR A 143 -17.82 2.04 -3.64
CA THR A 143 -17.23 3.38 -3.67
C THR A 143 -17.73 4.19 -4.87
N MET A 144 -17.92 3.55 -6.02
CA MET A 144 -18.33 4.19 -7.27
C MET A 144 -19.84 4.45 -7.32
N ASN A 145 -20.68 3.54 -6.81
CA ASN A 145 -22.13 3.61 -6.89
C ASN A 145 -22.73 4.84 -6.21
N ASP A 146 -22.04 5.39 -5.23
CA ASP A 146 -22.53 6.56 -4.46
C ASP A 146 -22.13 7.92 -5.08
N ARG A 147 -21.34 7.96 -6.18
CA ARG A 147 -20.59 9.17 -6.54
C ARG A 147 -20.47 9.53 -8.01
N SER A 148 -21.42 9.30 -8.86
CA SER A 148 -21.50 9.95 -10.21
C SER A 148 -20.28 9.78 -11.15
N LEU A 149 -19.26 9.02 -10.79
CA LEU A 149 -18.16 8.61 -11.67
C LEU A 149 -18.54 7.30 -12.36
N ARG A 150 -18.16 7.19 -13.63
CA ARG A 150 -18.41 5.98 -14.40
C ARG A 150 -17.22 5.03 -14.25
N ALA A 151 -17.47 3.73 -14.26
CA ALA A 151 -16.43 2.71 -14.16
C ALA A 151 -15.37 2.86 -15.27
N GLU A 152 -15.77 3.29 -16.46
CA GLU A 152 -14.88 3.52 -17.60
C GLU A 152 -13.88 4.67 -17.40
N GLN A 153 -14.09 5.51 -16.39
CA GLN A 153 -13.17 6.58 -16.03
C GLN A 153 -12.05 6.11 -15.08
N ILE A 154 -12.15 4.91 -14.51
CA ILE A 154 -11.14 4.38 -13.60
C ILE A 154 -10.25 3.38 -14.33
N ILE A 155 -8.94 3.56 -14.19
CA ILE A 155 -7.91 2.65 -14.70
C ILE A 155 -7.13 2.10 -13.52
N PHE A 156 -7.13 0.77 -13.33
CA PHE A 156 -6.26 0.12 -12.38
C PHE A 156 -4.94 -0.25 -13.06
N GLU A 157 -3.85 0.27 -12.50
CA GLU A 157 -2.50 -0.03 -12.95
C GLU A 157 -1.87 -1.09 -12.02
N VAL A 158 -1.46 -2.21 -12.61
CA VAL A 158 -0.79 -3.28 -11.88
C VAL A 158 0.71 -3.11 -12.01
N THR A 159 1.38 -2.81 -10.91
CA THR A 159 2.85 -2.68 -10.91
C THR A 159 3.51 -4.04 -10.77
N GLU A 160 4.32 -4.42 -11.75
CA GLU A 160 5.16 -5.63 -11.71
C GLU A 160 6.31 -5.51 -10.70
N ARG A 161 6.01 -5.50 -9.41
CA ARG A 161 7.07 -5.59 -8.39
C ARG A 161 7.52 -7.03 -8.11
N ARG A 162 6.67 -8.01 -8.42
CA ARG A 162 6.96 -9.46 -8.50
C ARG A 162 6.06 -9.98 -9.61
N GLY A 163 6.64 -10.68 -10.58
CA GLY A 163 5.93 -11.14 -11.76
C GLY A 163 4.57 -11.75 -11.41
N LEU A 164 3.58 -11.45 -12.21
CA LEU A 164 2.25 -12.09 -12.15
C LEU A 164 2.47 -13.59 -12.43
N GLU A 165 2.61 -14.38 -11.37
CA GLU A 165 2.83 -15.82 -11.47
C GLU A 165 1.61 -16.58 -12.01
N ASP A 166 0.44 -15.89 -12.08
CA ASP A 166 -0.80 -16.50 -12.54
C ASP A 166 -1.70 -15.48 -13.28
N ILE A 167 -1.38 -15.26 -14.54
CA ILE A 167 -2.14 -14.34 -15.42
C ILE A 167 -3.59 -14.83 -15.60
N ASP A 168 -3.82 -16.15 -15.60
CA ASP A 168 -5.15 -16.73 -15.81
C ASP A 168 -6.11 -16.43 -14.64
N ALA A 169 -5.60 -16.42 -13.41
CA ALA A 169 -6.37 -16.03 -12.23
C ALA A 169 -6.79 -14.55 -12.28
N VAL A 170 -5.90 -13.67 -12.75
CA VAL A 170 -6.16 -12.25 -12.93
C VAL A 170 -7.23 -11.98 -13.99
N GLN A 171 -7.18 -12.70 -15.11
CA GLN A 171 -8.19 -12.56 -16.17
C GLN A 171 -9.58 -12.99 -15.69
N GLY A 172 -9.68 -13.99 -14.82
CA GLY A 172 -10.97 -14.43 -14.25
C GLY A 172 -11.65 -13.36 -13.41
N VAL A 173 -10.88 -12.61 -12.61
CA VAL A 173 -11.40 -11.53 -11.73
C VAL A 173 -11.81 -10.28 -12.53
N LEU A 174 -11.08 -9.96 -13.61
CA LEU A 174 -11.36 -8.76 -14.41
C LEU A 174 -12.50 -8.97 -15.45
N ALA A 175 -12.94 -10.21 -15.68
CA ALA A 175 -13.98 -10.54 -16.65
C ALA A 175 -15.39 -10.69 -16.04
N GLY A 176 -15.53 -10.63 -14.72
CA GLY A 176 -16.81 -10.67 -13.98
C GLY A 176 -17.36 -9.31 -13.71
#